data_e269f1b501c5390b3bf543f8290e803b
#
_entry.id   e269f1b501c5390b3bf543f8290e803b
#
_cell.length_a   1.000
_cell.length_b   1.000
_cell.length_c   1.000
_cell.angle_alpha   90.00
_cell.angle_beta   90.00
_cell.angle_gamma   90.00
#
_symmetry.space_group_name_H-M   'P 1'
#
loop_
_entity.id
_entity.type
_entity.pdbx_description
1 polymer ?
#
loop_
_entity_poly.entity_id
_entity_poly.type
_entity_poly.pdbx_seq_one_letter_code
_entity_poly.pdbx_strand_id
1 'polypeptide(L)'
;MEDNIFFVPEDARWSKIASSAHTPEIGTVIDDAMRAIEKENTTLKNVLPKNYASPDLDKRVLGDVVDLFTNMDMGDTEESKDLLGRTYEYCIQQFAAYEGVKGGEFYTPASIVKTIVAILKPFKNCRVYDPCCGSGGMFVQSAKFIQAHSGKRGEIAVYGQESNADTWKMAKMNMANRGIDADFGAYQ
;
A
#
# COMPACT_ATOMS: atom_id res chain seq x y z
N MET A 1 16.59 -14.04 -3.25
CA MET A 1 15.62 -13.32 -4.10
C MET A 1 15.87 -11.87 -3.86
N GLU A 2 16.29 -11.24 -4.90
CA GLU A 2 16.54 -9.81 -4.96
C GLU A 2 15.23 -9.08 -4.73
N ASP A 3 15.35 -7.93 -4.12
CA ASP A 3 14.33 -6.99 -3.66
C ASP A 3 13.00 -7.08 -4.43
N ASN A 4 11.87 -7.04 -3.70
CA ASN A 4 10.51 -6.94 -4.25
C ASN A 4 10.35 -5.63 -5.04
N ILE A 5 10.99 -5.55 -6.19
CA ILE A 5 10.97 -4.42 -7.11
C ILE A 5 9.92 -4.70 -8.18
N PHE A 6 8.93 -3.82 -8.29
CA PHE A 6 7.95 -3.88 -9.36
C PHE A 6 8.49 -3.21 -10.63
N PHE A 7 8.30 -3.88 -11.75
CA PHE A 7 8.64 -3.28 -13.03
C PHE A 7 7.57 -2.26 -13.44
N VAL A 8 8.00 -1.04 -13.77
CA VAL A 8 7.12 0.03 -14.25
C VAL A 8 7.41 0.27 -15.74
N PRO A 9 6.49 -0.10 -16.65
CA PRO A 9 6.63 0.16 -18.07
C PRO A 9 6.79 1.65 -18.37
N GLU A 10 7.41 1.98 -19.50
CA GLU A 10 7.69 3.36 -19.88
C GLU A 10 6.41 4.21 -19.94
N ASP A 11 5.33 3.65 -20.48
CA ASP A 11 4.02 4.31 -20.58
C ASP A 11 3.32 4.52 -19.23
N ALA A 12 3.77 3.86 -18.18
CA ALA A 12 3.23 3.93 -16.82
C ALA A 12 4.12 4.72 -15.85
N ARG A 13 5.24 5.28 -16.32
CA ARG A 13 6.16 6.05 -15.46
C ARG A 13 5.55 7.36 -15.00
N TRP A 14 5.96 7.77 -13.82
CA TRP A 14 5.46 9.01 -13.19
C TRP A 14 5.59 10.23 -14.10
N SER A 15 6.67 10.36 -14.85
CA SER A 15 6.88 11.45 -15.80
C SER A 15 5.75 11.58 -16.84
N LYS A 16 5.19 10.46 -17.28
CA LYS A 16 4.04 10.43 -18.20
C LYS A 16 2.78 10.94 -17.52
N ILE A 17 2.51 10.48 -16.31
CA ILE A 17 1.35 10.92 -15.51
C ILE A 17 1.47 12.41 -15.21
N ALA A 18 2.62 12.87 -14.73
CA ALA A 18 2.88 14.27 -14.39
C ALA A 18 2.72 15.20 -15.60
N SER A 19 3.17 14.79 -16.79
CA SER A 19 2.98 15.58 -18.02
C SER A 19 1.51 15.76 -18.43
N SER A 20 0.60 14.94 -17.89
CA SER A 20 -0.83 14.95 -18.17
C SER A 20 -1.66 15.50 -17.01
N ALA A 21 -1.06 15.97 -15.93
CA ALA A 21 -1.72 16.33 -14.66
C ALA A 21 -2.90 17.29 -14.83
N HIS A 22 -2.76 18.29 -15.71
CA HIS A 22 -3.79 19.31 -15.94
C HIS A 22 -4.60 19.10 -17.25
N THR A 23 -4.56 17.88 -17.79
CA THR A 23 -5.40 17.54 -18.97
C THR A 23 -6.70 16.86 -18.52
N PRO A 24 -7.78 16.94 -19.32
CA PRO A 24 -9.04 16.23 -19.03
C PRO A 24 -8.84 14.69 -18.95
N GLU A 25 -7.81 14.17 -19.61
CA GLU A 25 -7.49 12.74 -19.74
C GLU A 25 -6.71 12.18 -18.57
N ILE A 26 -6.31 12.99 -17.57
CA ILE A 26 -5.46 12.56 -16.45
C ILE A 26 -5.97 11.28 -15.77
N GLY A 27 -7.28 11.13 -15.56
CA GLY A 27 -7.86 9.94 -14.98
C GLY A 27 -7.65 8.68 -15.84
N THR A 28 -7.82 8.80 -17.15
CA THR A 28 -7.58 7.71 -18.11
C THR A 28 -6.10 7.33 -18.15
N VAL A 29 -5.22 8.33 -18.15
CA VAL A 29 -3.75 8.11 -18.13
C VAL A 29 -3.33 7.32 -16.90
N ILE A 30 -3.90 7.64 -15.72
CA ILE A 30 -3.60 6.91 -14.49
C ILE A 30 -4.17 5.48 -14.56
N ASP A 31 -5.41 5.30 -15.01
CA ASP A 31 -6.03 3.98 -15.13
C ASP A 31 -5.25 3.07 -16.10
N ASP A 32 -4.76 3.61 -17.21
CA ASP A 32 -3.95 2.88 -18.18
C ASP A 32 -2.56 2.53 -17.61
N ALA A 33 -1.95 3.45 -16.86
CA ALA A 33 -0.71 3.17 -16.16
C ALA A 33 -0.86 2.03 -15.15
N MET A 34 -1.96 2.02 -14.36
CA MET A 34 -2.25 0.94 -13.40
C MET A 34 -2.44 -0.41 -14.12
N ARG A 35 -3.14 -0.44 -15.27
CA ARG A 35 -3.30 -1.65 -16.09
C ARG A 35 -1.95 -2.15 -16.63
N ALA A 36 -1.10 -1.24 -17.09
CA ALA A 36 0.21 -1.59 -17.63
C ALA A 36 1.13 -2.16 -16.53
N ILE A 37 1.12 -1.57 -15.31
CA ILE A 37 1.89 -2.08 -14.18
C ILE A 37 1.41 -3.48 -13.77
N GLU A 38 0.10 -3.71 -13.66
CA GLU A 38 -0.45 -5.03 -13.31
C GLU A 38 -0.13 -6.12 -14.34
N LYS A 39 -0.07 -5.76 -15.62
CA LYS A 39 0.26 -6.69 -16.70
C LYS A 39 1.68 -7.24 -16.56
N GLU A 40 2.62 -6.41 -16.15
CA GLU A 40 4.02 -6.78 -15.99
C GLU A 40 4.32 -7.41 -14.62
N ASN A 41 3.43 -7.20 -13.61
CA ASN A 41 3.63 -7.66 -12.24
C ASN A 41 2.46 -8.55 -11.79
N THR A 42 2.60 -9.85 -11.95
CA THR A 42 1.52 -10.83 -11.69
C THR A 42 1.00 -10.82 -10.25
N THR A 43 1.84 -10.44 -9.28
CA THR A 43 1.48 -10.31 -7.86
C THR A 43 0.53 -9.14 -7.59
N LEU A 44 0.50 -8.13 -8.48
CA LEU A 44 -0.39 -6.98 -8.41
C LEU A 44 -1.69 -7.14 -9.21
N LYS A 45 -1.89 -8.29 -9.85
CA LYS A 45 -3.05 -8.53 -10.71
C LYS A 45 -4.37 -8.26 -9.96
N ASN A 46 -5.20 -7.36 -10.49
CA ASN A 46 -6.47 -6.90 -9.93
C ASN A 46 -6.37 -6.21 -8.55
N VAL A 47 -5.19 -5.73 -8.18
CA VAL A 47 -4.94 -5.05 -6.90
C VAL A 47 -5.05 -3.53 -7.05
N LEU A 48 -4.46 -2.97 -8.12
CA LEU A 48 -4.39 -1.52 -8.30
C LEU A 48 -5.77 -0.93 -8.66
N PRO A 49 -6.14 0.22 -8.10
CA PRO A 49 -7.40 0.89 -8.45
C PRO A 49 -7.35 1.40 -9.91
N LYS A 50 -8.50 1.30 -10.60
CA LYS A 50 -8.64 1.71 -12.01
C LYS A 50 -9.97 2.45 -12.22
N ASN A 51 -10.25 3.43 -11.38
CA ASN A 51 -11.46 4.24 -11.36
C ASN A 51 -11.20 5.74 -11.36
N TYR A 52 -9.98 6.15 -11.71
CA TYR A 52 -9.59 7.56 -11.78
C TYR A 52 -10.25 8.30 -12.96
N ALA A 53 -10.67 7.58 -14.01
CA ALA A 53 -11.44 8.13 -15.12
C ALA A 53 -12.90 8.42 -14.77
N SER A 54 -13.41 8.00 -13.59
CA SER A 54 -14.79 8.23 -13.16
C SER A 54 -15.18 9.70 -13.31
N PRO A 55 -16.41 9.99 -13.81
CA PRO A 55 -16.94 11.35 -13.89
C PRO A 55 -17.16 11.99 -12.51
N ASP A 56 -17.31 11.20 -11.46
CA ASP A 56 -17.49 11.66 -10.08
C ASP A 56 -16.21 12.23 -9.48
N LEU A 57 -15.05 11.95 -10.08
CA LEU A 57 -13.77 12.44 -9.62
C LEU A 57 -13.39 13.75 -10.30
N ASP A 58 -13.23 14.83 -9.52
CA ASP A 58 -12.77 16.12 -10.06
C ASP A 58 -11.34 16.02 -10.59
N LYS A 59 -11.17 16.19 -11.91
CA LYS A 59 -9.87 16.06 -12.60
C LYS A 59 -8.88 17.15 -12.21
N ARG A 60 -9.36 18.31 -11.74
CA ARG A 60 -8.48 19.38 -11.24
C ARG A 60 -7.86 18.98 -9.92
N VAL A 61 -8.66 18.48 -8.98
CA VAL A 61 -8.17 17.96 -7.70
C VAL A 61 -7.19 16.81 -7.93
N LEU A 62 -7.48 15.93 -8.89
CA LEU A 62 -6.57 14.84 -9.24
C LEU A 62 -5.24 15.38 -9.78
N GLY A 63 -5.26 16.41 -10.64
CA GLY A 63 -4.07 17.09 -11.14
C GLY A 63 -3.25 17.73 -10.01
N ASP A 64 -3.91 18.42 -9.09
CA ASP A 64 -3.26 19.04 -7.93
C ASP A 64 -2.57 18.00 -7.02
N VAL A 65 -3.18 16.81 -6.85
CA VAL A 65 -2.58 15.70 -6.12
C VAL A 65 -1.35 15.15 -6.86
N VAL A 66 -1.40 15.02 -8.20
CA VAL A 66 -0.24 14.61 -9.00
C VAL A 66 0.90 15.61 -8.85
N ASP A 67 0.62 16.91 -8.89
CA ASP A 67 1.64 17.95 -8.69
C ASP A 67 2.24 17.91 -7.28
N LEU A 68 1.41 17.70 -6.26
CA LEU A 68 1.88 17.55 -4.89
C LEU A 68 2.93 16.42 -4.79
N PHE A 69 2.62 15.24 -5.31
CA PHE A 69 3.55 14.12 -5.30
C PHE A 69 4.78 14.34 -6.20
N THR A 70 4.62 15.05 -7.33
CA THR A 70 5.74 15.38 -8.24
C THR A 70 6.77 16.27 -7.56
N ASN A 71 6.32 17.19 -6.69
CA ASN A 71 7.18 18.12 -5.98
C ASN A 71 7.74 17.56 -4.65
N MET A 72 7.34 16.37 -4.25
CA MET A 72 7.94 15.69 -3.09
C MET A 72 9.28 15.08 -3.47
N ASP A 73 10.30 15.33 -2.65
CA ASP A 73 11.57 14.61 -2.75
C ASP A 73 11.38 13.18 -2.24
N MET A 74 11.23 12.28 -3.19
CA MET A 74 11.07 10.83 -2.95
C MET A 74 12.40 10.10 -3.13
N GLY A 75 13.53 10.73 -2.78
CA GLY A 75 14.87 10.17 -2.98
C GLY A 75 15.03 8.69 -2.64
N ASP A 76 16.06 8.04 -3.16
CA ASP A 76 16.32 6.59 -3.07
C ASP A 76 16.84 6.12 -1.70
N THR A 77 16.60 6.87 -0.64
CA THR A 77 17.05 6.52 0.71
C THR A 77 16.05 5.61 1.43
N GLU A 78 16.52 4.84 2.41
CA GLU A 78 15.66 4.06 3.31
C GLU A 78 14.63 4.95 4.05
N GLU A 79 14.99 6.20 4.33
CA GLU A 79 14.08 7.18 4.92
C GLU A 79 12.92 7.54 3.99
N SER A 80 13.16 7.62 2.68
CA SER A 80 12.12 7.89 1.68
C SER A 80 11.14 6.73 1.53
N LYS A 81 11.62 5.50 1.59
CA LYS A 81 10.77 4.29 1.61
C LYS A 81 9.88 4.27 2.86
N ASP A 82 10.41 4.66 4.01
CA ASP A 82 9.63 4.74 5.25
C ASP A 82 8.63 5.93 5.21
N LEU A 83 8.98 7.03 4.55
CA LEU A 83 8.09 8.18 4.35
C LEU A 83 6.84 7.78 3.55
N LEU A 84 7.01 7.09 2.42
CA LEU A 84 5.87 6.60 1.62
C LEU A 84 4.97 5.67 2.44
N GLY A 85 5.55 4.75 3.19
CA GLY A 85 4.81 3.87 4.08
C GLY A 85 4.06 4.60 5.18
N ARG A 86 4.64 5.63 5.79
CA ARG A 86 3.98 6.47 6.80
C ARG A 86 2.87 7.32 6.21
N THR A 87 3.08 7.87 5.03
CA THR A 87 2.05 8.64 4.30
C THR A 87 0.85 7.75 3.99
N TYR A 88 1.09 6.51 3.53
CA TYR A 88 0.03 5.55 3.29
C TYR A 88 -0.76 5.21 4.56
N GLU A 89 -0.08 4.94 5.68
CA GLU A 89 -0.74 4.71 6.98
C GLU A 89 -1.56 5.92 7.43
N TYR A 90 -1.02 7.13 7.25
CA TYR A 90 -1.74 8.37 7.57
C TYR A 90 -3.02 8.52 6.74
N CYS A 91 -2.95 8.28 5.43
CA CYS A 91 -4.13 8.33 4.57
C CYS A 91 -5.20 7.32 4.99
N ILE A 92 -4.81 6.07 5.27
CA ILE A 92 -5.74 5.04 5.76
C ILE A 92 -6.39 5.48 7.08
N GLN A 93 -5.61 6.05 8.00
CA GLN A 93 -6.14 6.55 9.27
C GLN A 93 -7.15 7.68 9.07
N GLN A 94 -6.88 8.63 8.17
CA GLN A 94 -7.81 9.71 7.86
C GLN A 94 -9.10 9.18 7.21
N PHE A 95 -9.00 8.23 6.29
CA PHE A 95 -10.17 7.59 5.70
C PHE A 95 -10.99 6.85 6.75
N ALA A 96 -10.36 6.10 7.65
CA ALA A 96 -11.04 5.41 8.73
C ALA A 96 -11.76 6.39 9.68
N ALA A 97 -11.14 7.53 9.98
CA ALA A 97 -11.75 8.57 10.80
C ALA A 97 -12.97 9.21 10.11
N TYR A 98 -12.89 9.40 8.79
CA TYR A 98 -14.00 9.93 7.99
C TYR A 98 -15.18 8.95 7.90
N GLU A 99 -14.90 7.65 7.70
CA GLU A 99 -15.91 6.58 7.63
C GLU A 99 -16.56 6.27 9.00
N GLY A 100 -15.99 6.78 10.08
CA GLY A 100 -16.51 6.59 11.44
C GLY A 100 -16.56 5.11 11.85
N VAL A 101 -17.76 4.59 12.21
CA VAL A 101 -17.91 3.19 12.68
C VAL A 101 -17.42 2.18 11.64
N LYS A 102 -17.66 2.43 10.36
CA LYS A 102 -17.19 1.55 9.27
C LYS A 102 -15.67 1.56 9.12
N GLY A 103 -15.00 2.65 9.48
CA GLY A 103 -13.55 2.73 9.47
C GLY A 103 -12.88 1.68 10.36
N GLY A 104 -13.52 1.27 11.44
CA GLY A 104 -13.05 0.19 12.32
C GLY A 104 -12.99 -1.20 11.69
N GLU A 105 -13.69 -1.41 10.57
CA GLU A 105 -13.67 -2.70 9.86
C GLU A 105 -12.35 -2.95 9.12
N PHE A 106 -11.60 -1.90 8.78
CA PHE A 106 -10.35 -2.05 8.02
C PHE A 106 -9.12 -1.44 8.71
N TYR A 107 -9.30 -0.61 9.74
CA TYR A 107 -8.20 0.07 10.43
C TYR A 107 -8.23 -0.13 11.93
N THR A 108 -7.16 -0.68 12.47
CA THR A 108 -6.92 -0.77 13.92
C THR A 108 -5.88 0.29 14.32
N PRO A 109 -6.17 1.14 15.34
CA PRO A 109 -5.22 2.15 15.79
C PRO A 109 -3.83 1.59 16.10
N ALA A 110 -2.80 2.30 15.66
CA ALA A 110 -1.41 1.85 15.78
C ALA A 110 -0.96 1.56 17.22
N SER A 111 -1.56 2.23 18.23
CA SER A 111 -1.29 1.97 19.65
C SER A 111 -1.74 0.56 20.07
N ILE A 112 -2.93 0.14 19.62
CA ILE A 112 -3.46 -1.20 19.90
C ILE A 112 -2.58 -2.25 19.22
N VAL A 113 -2.30 -2.06 17.94
CA VAL A 113 -1.47 -2.98 17.14
C VAL A 113 -0.08 -3.14 17.77
N LYS A 114 0.57 -2.03 18.15
CA LYS A 114 1.87 -2.05 18.82
C LYS A 114 1.84 -2.83 20.14
N THR A 115 0.76 -2.67 20.91
CA THR A 115 0.60 -3.41 22.19
C THR A 115 0.50 -4.91 21.94
N ILE A 116 -0.34 -5.33 20.96
CA ILE A 116 -0.49 -6.74 20.61
C ILE A 116 0.84 -7.33 20.14
N VAL A 117 1.55 -6.64 19.24
CA VAL A 117 2.84 -7.09 18.71
C VAL A 117 3.90 -7.17 19.82
N ALA A 118 3.91 -6.22 20.77
CA ALA A 118 4.84 -6.27 21.91
C ALA A 118 4.57 -7.46 22.83
N ILE A 119 3.31 -7.92 22.94
CA ILE A 119 2.96 -9.13 23.70
C ILE A 119 3.37 -10.40 22.94
N LEU A 120 3.09 -10.44 21.63
CA LEU A 120 3.38 -11.61 20.78
C LEU A 120 4.87 -11.81 20.53
N LYS A 121 5.65 -10.73 20.53
CA LYS A 121 7.11 -10.72 20.32
C LYS A 121 7.53 -11.53 19.09
N PRO A 122 7.08 -11.17 17.88
CA PRO A 122 7.49 -11.86 16.68
C PRO A 122 9.01 -11.83 16.53
N PHE A 123 9.58 -12.90 15.98
CA PHE A 123 11.02 -13.07 15.84
C PHE A 123 11.41 -13.33 14.38
N LYS A 124 12.69 -13.18 14.09
CA LYS A 124 13.25 -13.40 12.75
C LYS A 124 12.83 -14.76 12.18
N ASN A 125 12.37 -14.76 10.91
CA ASN A 125 11.88 -15.93 10.18
C ASN A 125 10.62 -16.60 10.77
N CYS A 126 9.88 -15.91 11.67
CA CYS A 126 8.60 -16.43 12.10
C CYS A 126 7.53 -16.28 10.99
N ARG A 127 6.48 -17.07 11.13
CA ARG A 127 5.24 -16.90 10.35
C ARG A 127 4.23 -16.12 11.17
N VAL A 128 3.69 -15.07 10.58
CA VAL A 128 2.63 -14.26 11.18
C VAL A 128 1.36 -14.47 10.37
N TYR A 129 0.31 -14.91 11.02
CA TYR A 129 -1.00 -15.14 10.40
C TYR A 129 -2.06 -14.27 11.08
N ASP A 130 -2.85 -13.58 10.26
CA ASP A 130 -3.99 -12.79 10.70
C ASP A 130 -5.22 -13.17 9.85
N PRO A 131 -6.26 -13.81 10.43
CA PRO A 131 -7.44 -14.25 9.70
C PRO A 131 -8.41 -13.12 9.33
N CYS A 132 -8.19 -11.90 9.84
CA CYS A 132 -9.00 -10.71 9.57
C CYS A 132 -8.09 -9.48 9.51
N CYS A 133 -7.16 -9.51 8.55
CA CYS A 133 -5.99 -8.63 8.55
C CYS A 133 -6.30 -7.15 8.28
N GLY A 134 -7.51 -6.81 7.85
CA GLY A 134 -7.87 -5.45 7.52
C GLY A 134 -6.90 -4.87 6.48
N SER A 135 -6.40 -3.67 6.74
CA SER A 135 -5.39 -3.02 5.90
C SER A 135 -3.95 -3.56 6.09
N GLY A 136 -3.75 -4.61 6.88
CA GLY A 136 -2.44 -5.24 7.13
C GLY A 136 -1.59 -4.55 8.20
N GLY A 137 -2.18 -3.74 9.05
CA GLY A 137 -1.47 -2.98 10.09
C GLY A 137 -0.67 -3.87 11.05
N MET A 138 -1.19 -5.05 11.40
CA MET A 138 -0.52 -6.03 12.27
C MET A 138 0.80 -6.53 11.66
N PHE A 139 0.81 -6.81 10.37
CA PHE A 139 2.00 -7.27 9.65
C PHE A 139 3.08 -6.19 9.59
N VAL A 140 2.68 -4.95 9.30
CA VAL A 140 3.59 -3.80 9.27
C VAL A 140 4.28 -3.61 10.62
N GLN A 141 3.52 -3.66 11.72
CA GLN A 141 4.10 -3.50 13.05
C GLN A 141 4.94 -4.69 13.46
N SER A 142 4.58 -5.91 13.05
CA SER A 142 5.41 -7.10 13.27
C SER A 142 6.75 -7.01 12.57
N ALA A 143 6.77 -6.57 11.30
CA ALA A 143 8.00 -6.35 10.55
C ALA A 143 8.87 -5.25 11.19
N LYS A 144 8.27 -4.13 11.63
CA LYS A 144 8.96 -3.06 12.37
C LYS A 144 9.53 -3.56 13.70
N PHE A 145 8.80 -4.40 14.43
CA PHE A 145 9.27 -4.98 15.69
C PHE A 145 10.49 -5.86 15.48
N ILE A 146 10.46 -6.75 14.49
CA ILE A 146 11.59 -7.61 14.13
C ILE A 146 12.79 -6.78 13.73
N GLN A 147 12.60 -5.76 12.87
CA GLN A 147 13.67 -4.86 12.46
C GLN A 147 14.34 -4.16 13.65
N ALA A 148 13.56 -3.73 14.64
CA ALA A 148 14.09 -3.06 15.83
C ALA A 148 14.87 -3.99 16.77
N HIS A 149 14.61 -5.32 16.73
CA HIS A 149 15.19 -6.26 17.69
C HIS A 149 16.18 -7.25 17.07
N SER A 150 16.16 -7.49 15.76
CA SER A 150 17.01 -8.51 15.12
C SER A 150 17.61 -8.15 13.77
N GLY A 151 17.30 -6.97 13.22
CA GLY A 151 18.10 -6.33 12.19
C GLY A 151 17.49 -6.11 10.82
N LYS A 152 16.72 -6.95 10.15
CA LYS A 152 16.31 -6.68 8.76
C LYS A 152 14.79 -6.72 8.53
N ARG A 153 14.28 -5.76 7.75
CA ARG A 153 12.93 -5.84 7.17
C ARG A 153 12.84 -7.09 6.26
N GLY A 154 11.68 -7.71 6.21
CA GLY A 154 11.43 -8.83 5.28
C GLY A 154 11.79 -10.22 5.82
N GLU A 155 12.37 -10.33 7.02
CA GLU A 155 12.63 -11.63 7.64
C GLU A 155 11.39 -12.18 8.38
N ILE A 156 10.23 -12.12 7.72
CA ILE A 156 8.91 -12.54 8.21
C ILE A 156 8.12 -13.13 7.05
N ALA A 157 7.42 -14.22 7.26
CA ALA A 157 6.45 -14.76 6.33
C ALA A 157 5.05 -14.36 6.78
N VAL A 158 4.34 -13.63 5.94
CA VAL A 158 3.03 -13.04 6.24
C VAL A 158 1.94 -13.82 5.54
N TYR A 159 0.93 -14.21 6.31
CA TYR A 159 -0.27 -14.88 5.84
C TYR A 159 -1.50 -14.15 6.38
N GLY A 160 -2.43 -13.79 5.51
CA GLY A 160 -3.62 -13.05 5.92
C GLY A 160 -4.88 -13.47 5.19
N GLN A 161 -6.02 -13.14 5.78
CA GLN A 161 -7.33 -13.25 5.14
C GLN A 161 -8.10 -11.96 5.37
N GLU A 162 -8.89 -11.56 4.38
CA GLU A 162 -9.77 -10.41 4.44
C GLU A 162 -11.01 -10.68 3.58
N SER A 163 -12.19 -10.45 4.15
CA SER A 163 -13.48 -10.73 3.49
C SER A 163 -13.94 -9.59 2.58
N ASN A 164 -13.45 -8.36 2.79
CA ASN A 164 -13.78 -7.22 1.96
C ASN A 164 -12.76 -7.06 0.83
N ALA A 165 -13.22 -7.07 -0.43
CA ALA A 165 -12.37 -7.02 -1.61
C ALA A 165 -11.49 -5.77 -1.66
N ASP A 166 -12.02 -4.60 -1.30
CA ASP A 166 -11.29 -3.35 -1.39
C ASP A 166 -10.28 -3.23 -0.24
N THR A 167 -10.64 -3.70 0.95
CA THR A 167 -9.73 -3.82 2.09
C THR A 167 -8.60 -4.81 1.80
N TRP A 168 -8.90 -5.94 1.16
CA TRP A 168 -7.89 -6.92 0.73
C TRP A 168 -6.88 -6.31 -0.27
N LYS A 169 -7.36 -5.53 -1.26
CA LYS A 169 -6.48 -4.78 -2.18
C LYS A 169 -5.62 -3.77 -1.43
N MET A 170 -6.24 -3.05 -0.47
CA MET A 170 -5.54 -2.09 0.39
C MET A 170 -4.42 -2.75 1.19
N ALA A 171 -4.66 -3.93 1.77
CA ALA A 171 -3.64 -4.71 2.47
C ALA A 171 -2.50 -5.13 1.53
N LYS A 172 -2.83 -5.62 0.33
CA LYS A 172 -1.82 -5.97 -0.69
C LYS A 172 -0.95 -4.79 -1.08
N MET A 173 -1.54 -3.63 -1.34
CA MET A 173 -0.80 -2.40 -1.63
C MET A 173 0.07 -1.96 -0.44
N ASN A 174 -0.44 -2.10 0.78
CA ASN A 174 0.29 -1.77 1.99
C ASN A 174 1.56 -2.61 2.15
N MET A 175 1.47 -3.92 1.88
CA MET A 175 2.63 -4.83 1.91
C MET A 175 3.60 -4.52 0.76
N ALA A 176 3.09 -4.33 -0.45
CA ALA A 176 3.88 -4.01 -1.63
C ALA A 176 4.73 -2.75 -1.44
N ASN A 177 4.13 -1.66 -0.92
CA ASN A 177 4.83 -0.40 -0.64
C ASN A 177 5.98 -0.53 0.37
N ARG A 178 6.01 -1.61 1.14
CA ARG A 178 7.03 -1.86 2.18
C ARG A 178 7.99 -2.98 1.82
N GLY A 179 7.83 -3.58 0.64
CA GLY A 179 8.62 -4.74 0.23
C GLY A 179 8.40 -5.96 1.15
N ILE A 180 7.22 -6.09 1.78
CA ILE A 180 6.86 -7.24 2.60
C ILE A 180 6.16 -8.25 1.71
N ASP A 181 6.75 -9.44 1.58
CA ASP A 181 6.10 -10.56 0.89
C ASP A 181 4.94 -11.11 1.74
N ALA A 182 3.76 -11.22 1.13
CA ALA A 182 2.54 -11.59 1.83
C ALA A 182 1.65 -12.49 0.98
N ASP A 183 1.22 -13.59 1.58
CA ASP A 183 0.22 -14.49 1.01
C ASP A 183 -1.14 -14.23 1.68
N PHE A 184 -2.04 -13.62 0.93
CA PHE A 184 -3.44 -13.40 1.36
C PHE A 184 -4.42 -14.38 0.71
N GLY A 185 -3.91 -15.44 0.10
CA GLY A 185 -4.73 -16.36 -0.66
C GLY A 185 -5.42 -15.72 -1.87
N ALA A 186 -6.27 -16.48 -2.52
CA ALA A 186 -7.22 -15.94 -3.49
C ALA A 186 -8.36 -15.26 -2.73
N TYR A 187 -8.74 -14.05 -3.18
CA TYR A 187 -9.99 -13.44 -2.74
C TYR A 187 -11.16 -14.36 -3.19
N GLN A 188 -11.97 -14.80 -2.24
CA GLN A 188 -13.16 -15.62 -2.49
C GLN A 188 -14.42 -14.80 -2.27
#